data_ad508fc97628c31576cd8cf9f430e5c4
#
_entry.id   ad508fc97628c31576cd8cf9f430e5c4
#
_cell.length_a   1.000
_cell.length_b   1.000
_cell.length_c   1.000
_cell.angle_alpha   90.00
_cell.angle_beta   90.00
_cell.angle_gamma   90.00
#
_symmetry.space_group_name_H-M   'P 1'
#
loop_
_entity.id
_entity.type
_entity.pdbx_description
1 polymer ?
#
loop_
_entity_poly.entity_id
_entity_poly.type
_entity_poly.pdbx_seq_one_letter_code
_entity_poly.pdbx_strand_id
1 'polypeptide(L)'
;MLRIIVITLTFAVLWSIRWFWFAGPNQAMIENWVEGGADIAAYSDIRQVGFPNRYDVTLNDLRIANNDFEIFETDVLQIMRLAYRRDHFVLAFSNNIKIVGQNIKTSQNRASIVRQENDVQRVVWEANDIALDNGATIKRGQLAIIVPPNDREITLYLQLSEIAQNGMVVHENAKIQIKVLMQSAPDTSTLANFVTSLETGFISAQISNPDDPEQIKQLTEFRNIGGITSHFPVLATLLN
;
A
#
# COMPACT_ATOMS: atom_id res chain seq x y z
N MET A 1 -48.83 -5.64 9.91
CA MET A 1 -47.77 -5.15 10.77
C MET A 1 -46.91 -6.27 11.35
N LEU A 2 -47.43 -7.20 12.15
CA LEU A 2 -46.67 -8.29 12.79
C LEU A 2 -45.83 -9.13 11.80
N ARG A 3 -46.40 -9.54 10.65
CA ARG A 3 -45.68 -10.32 9.62
C ARG A 3 -44.45 -9.62 9.07
N ILE A 4 -44.49 -8.29 8.85
CA ILE A 4 -43.38 -7.50 8.36
C ILE A 4 -42.28 -7.45 9.43
N ILE A 5 -42.65 -7.23 10.69
CA ILE A 5 -41.70 -7.23 11.82
C ILE A 5 -40.98 -8.58 11.93
N VAL A 6 -41.73 -9.69 11.87
CA VAL A 6 -41.14 -11.04 11.93
C VAL A 6 -40.17 -11.27 10.77
N ILE A 7 -40.54 -10.91 9.54
CA ILE A 7 -39.70 -11.05 8.37
C ILE A 7 -38.42 -10.22 8.55
N THR A 8 -38.54 -8.94 8.95
CA THR A 8 -37.36 -8.05 9.15
C THR A 8 -36.43 -8.60 10.22
N LEU A 9 -36.97 -9.06 11.36
CA LEU A 9 -36.16 -9.66 12.43
C LEU A 9 -35.46 -10.95 11.97
N THR A 10 -36.17 -11.80 11.20
CA THR A 10 -35.56 -13.01 10.64
C THR A 10 -34.37 -12.68 9.74
N PHE A 11 -34.51 -11.70 8.82
CA PHE A 11 -33.41 -11.25 7.98
C PHE A 11 -32.26 -10.65 8.79
N ALA A 12 -32.56 -9.85 9.82
CA ALA A 12 -31.53 -9.27 10.69
C ALA A 12 -30.73 -10.36 11.44
N VAL A 13 -31.41 -11.38 11.95
CA VAL A 13 -30.77 -12.52 12.61
C VAL A 13 -29.91 -13.32 11.63
N LEU A 14 -30.43 -13.66 10.45
CA LEU A 14 -29.68 -14.39 9.43
C LEU A 14 -28.44 -13.60 8.95
N TRP A 15 -28.59 -12.29 8.77
CA TRP A 15 -27.47 -11.42 8.42
C TRP A 15 -26.41 -11.36 9.53
N SER A 16 -26.85 -11.28 10.80
CA SER A 16 -25.94 -11.30 11.95
C SER A 16 -25.18 -12.62 12.04
N ILE A 17 -25.88 -13.77 11.92
CA ILE A 17 -25.25 -15.09 11.90
C ILE A 17 -24.20 -15.17 10.79
N ARG A 18 -24.55 -14.73 9.57
CA ARG A 18 -23.62 -14.70 8.44
C ARG A 18 -22.39 -13.84 8.74
N TRP A 19 -22.57 -12.66 9.32
CA TRP A 19 -21.46 -11.76 9.64
C TRP A 19 -20.50 -12.43 10.64
N PHE A 20 -21.01 -12.95 11.75
CA PHE A 20 -20.19 -13.63 12.77
C PHE A 20 -19.50 -14.87 12.22
N TRP A 21 -20.16 -15.62 11.31
CA TRP A 21 -19.57 -16.78 10.66
C TRP A 21 -18.33 -16.43 9.81
N PHE A 22 -18.34 -15.30 9.12
CA PHE A 22 -17.25 -14.88 8.25
C PHE A 22 -16.24 -13.96 8.94
N ALA A 23 -16.50 -13.48 10.14
CA ALA A 23 -15.60 -12.57 10.86
C ALA A 23 -14.25 -13.24 11.17
N GLY A 24 -14.25 -14.42 11.80
CA GLY A 24 -13.02 -15.15 12.12
C GLY A 24 -12.19 -15.49 10.86
N PRO A 25 -12.79 -16.14 9.85
CA PRO A 25 -12.07 -16.38 8.58
C PRO A 25 -11.52 -15.13 7.90
N ASN A 26 -12.19 -13.97 8.02
CA ASN A 26 -11.67 -12.72 7.47
C ASN A 26 -10.42 -12.24 8.23
N GLN A 27 -10.46 -12.27 9.55
CA GLN A 27 -9.30 -11.91 10.37
C GLN A 27 -8.12 -12.85 10.07
N ALA A 28 -8.34 -14.16 10.09
CA ALA A 28 -7.33 -15.16 9.77
C ALA A 28 -6.73 -14.99 8.36
N MET A 29 -7.55 -14.56 7.37
CA MET A 29 -7.05 -14.25 6.03
C MET A 29 -6.06 -13.06 6.05
N ILE A 30 -6.35 -12.03 6.82
CA ILE A 30 -5.46 -10.85 6.96
C ILE A 30 -4.18 -11.26 7.70
N GLU A 31 -4.30 -11.99 8.82
CA GLU A 31 -3.16 -12.53 9.57
C GLU A 31 -2.25 -13.35 8.65
N ASN A 32 -2.81 -14.32 7.94
CA ASN A 32 -2.04 -15.14 7.01
C ASN A 32 -1.39 -14.34 5.87
N TRP A 33 -2.03 -13.27 5.41
CA TRP A 33 -1.45 -12.43 4.37
C TRP A 33 -0.29 -11.58 4.91
N VAL A 34 -0.40 -11.06 6.12
CA VAL A 34 0.63 -10.24 6.77
C VAL A 34 1.78 -11.10 7.29
N GLU A 35 1.48 -12.17 8.01
CA GLU A 35 2.49 -13.05 8.62
C GLU A 35 3.11 -14.04 7.63
N GLY A 36 2.40 -14.41 6.62
CA GLY A 36 2.58 -15.31 5.49
C GLY A 36 3.87 -16.08 5.29
N GLY A 37 4.39 -16.68 6.36
CA GLY A 37 5.45 -17.69 6.27
C GLY A 37 6.89 -17.17 6.34
N ALA A 38 7.10 -15.89 6.62
CA ALA A 38 8.40 -15.33 6.93
C ALA A 38 8.27 -14.34 8.09
N ASP A 39 9.28 -14.28 8.96
CA ASP A 39 9.35 -13.32 10.08
C ASP A 39 9.57 -11.86 9.62
N ILE A 40 8.85 -11.46 8.54
CA ILE A 40 8.99 -10.12 7.97
C ILE A 40 8.00 -9.11 8.54
N ALA A 41 6.93 -9.55 9.18
CA ALA A 41 5.93 -8.66 9.78
C ALA A 41 5.70 -9.02 11.25
N ALA A 42 5.61 -7.99 12.09
CA ALA A 42 5.28 -8.08 13.51
C ALA A 42 4.26 -7.01 13.87
N TYR A 43 3.34 -7.31 14.79
CA TYR A 43 2.37 -6.38 15.35
C TYR A 43 2.08 -6.73 16.81
N SER A 44 1.62 -5.77 17.62
CA SER A 44 1.34 -5.99 19.04
C SER A 44 -0.05 -6.54 19.31
N ASP A 45 -1.04 -6.20 18.48
CA ASP A 45 -2.44 -6.62 18.65
C ASP A 45 -3.17 -6.60 17.30
N ILE A 46 -4.13 -7.53 17.16
CA ILE A 46 -5.04 -7.57 16.02
C ILE A 46 -6.48 -7.65 16.48
N ARG A 47 -7.34 -6.82 15.94
CA ARG A 47 -8.73 -6.73 16.35
C ARG A 47 -9.67 -6.56 15.18
N GLN A 48 -10.77 -7.33 15.15
CA GLN A 48 -11.82 -7.19 14.15
C GLN A 48 -13.09 -6.55 14.72
N VAL A 49 -13.62 -5.58 13.96
CA VAL A 49 -14.87 -4.86 14.22
C VAL A 49 -15.64 -4.66 12.89
N GLY A 50 -16.71 -3.85 12.89
CA GLY A 50 -17.37 -3.39 11.66
C GLY A 50 -18.74 -4.01 11.38
N PHE A 51 -19.30 -4.77 12.37
CA PHE A 51 -20.69 -5.25 12.27
C PHE A 51 -21.68 -4.08 12.02
N PRO A 52 -22.68 -4.24 11.18
CA PRO A 52 -23.06 -5.47 10.45
C PRO A 52 -22.57 -5.51 8.98
N ASN A 53 -22.01 -4.43 8.44
CA ASN A 53 -21.83 -4.27 6.99
C ASN A 53 -20.37 -4.30 6.55
N ARG A 54 -19.42 -4.26 7.48
CA ARG A 54 -17.99 -4.24 7.21
C ARG A 54 -17.25 -5.31 8.02
N TYR A 55 -16.08 -5.66 7.53
CA TYR A 55 -15.06 -6.38 8.26
C TYR A 55 -13.85 -5.45 8.36
N ASP A 56 -13.65 -4.83 9.50
CA ASP A 56 -12.54 -3.91 9.74
C ASP A 56 -11.56 -4.61 10.69
N VAL A 57 -10.35 -4.88 10.20
CA VAL A 57 -9.27 -5.44 10.98
C VAL A 57 -8.28 -4.32 11.30
N THR A 58 -7.97 -4.13 12.57
CA THR A 58 -6.98 -3.17 13.05
C THR A 58 -5.77 -3.91 13.56
N LEU A 59 -4.61 -3.55 13.06
CA LEU A 59 -3.29 -3.98 13.52
C LEU A 59 -2.64 -2.81 14.24
N ASN A 60 -2.12 -3.03 15.45
CA ASN A 60 -1.39 -2.04 16.21
C ASN A 60 0.11 -2.32 16.16
N ASP A 61 0.91 -1.26 16.11
CA ASP A 61 2.39 -1.30 16.08
C ASP A 61 2.92 -2.22 14.99
N LEU A 62 2.34 -2.11 13.77
CA LEU A 62 2.77 -2.92 12.65
C LEU A 62 4.16 -2.50 12.19
N ARG A 63 5.06 -3.48 12.11
CA ARG A 63 6.39 -3.37 11.53
C ARG A 63 6.57 -4.41 10.46
N ILE A 64 7.13 -3.99 9.33
CA ILE A 64 7.54 -4.85 8.23
C ILE A 64 9.03 -4.62 8.03
N ALA A 65 9.80 -5.68 8.20
CA ALA A 65 11.26 -5.65 8.06
C ALA A 65 11.71 -6.89 7.28
N ASN A 66 12.84 -6.80 6.59
CA ASN A 66 13.58 -7.98 6.18
C ASN A 66 14.83 -8.11 7.06
N ASN A 67 15.65 -9.15 6.85
CA ASN A 67 16.81 -9.44 7.68
C ASN A 67 17.82 -8.28 7.84
N ASP A 68 17.82 -7.31 6.91
CA ASP A 68 18.85 -6.27 6.82
C ASP A 68 18.31 -4.88 7.20
N PHE A 69 17.01 -4.60 7.04
CA PHE A 69 16.46 -3.26 7.29
C PHE A 69 14.94 -3.25 7.49
N GLU A 70 14.49 -2.24 8.19
CA GLU A 70 13.07 -1.92 8.38
C GLU A 70 12.52 -1.29 7.10
N ILE A 71 11.46 -1.91 6.55
CA ILE A 71 10.82 -1.46 5.31
C ILE A 71 9.70 -0.47 5.63
N PHE A 72 8.86 -0.81 6.63
CA PHE A 72 7.67 -0.03 6.95
C PHE A 72 7.30 -0.17 8.43
N GLU A 73 6.89 0.93 9.07
CA GLU A 73 6.37 0.97 10.44
C GLU A 73 5.17 1.93 10.52
N THR A 74 4.14 1.54 11.28
CA THR A 74 2.98 2.39 11.58
C THR A 74 2.37 2.00 12.91
N ASP A 75 1.97 2.98 13.73
CA ASP A 75 1.31 2.72 15.01
C ASP A 75 -0.04 2.02 14.83
N VAL A 76 -0.77 2.35 13.76
CA VAL A 76 -2.08 1.77 13.48
C VAL A 76 -2.25 1.55 11.98
N LEU A 77 -2.62 0.34 11.59
CA LEU A 77 -3.14 0.01 10.28
C LEU A 77 -4.55 -0.55 10.42
N GLN A 78 -5.53 0.13 9.84
CA GLN A 78 -6.90 -0.37 9.74
C GLN A 78 -7.17 -0.87 8.31
N ILE A 79 -7.55 -2.13 8.17
CA ILE A 79 -7.89 -2.78 6.90
C ILE A 79 -9.40 -2.98 6.89
N MET A 80 -10.09 -2.24 6.02
CA MET A 80 -11.53 -2.20 5.93
C MET A 80 -12.02 -2.90 4.67
N ARG A 81 -13.05 -3.73 4.80
CA ARG A 81 -13.70 -4.40 3.69
C ARG A 81 -15.21 -4.42 3.87
N LEU A 82 -15.95 -4.17 2.81
CA LEU A 82 -17.41 -4.33 2.83
C LEU A 82 -17.78 -5.83 2.87
N ALA A 83 -18.79 -6.18 3.67
CA ALA A 83 -19.22 -7.57 3.85
C ALA A 83 -19.71 -8.25 2.56
N TYR A 84 -20.06 -7.46 1.53
CA TYR A 84 -20.54 -7.92 0.22
C TYR A 84 -19.54 -7.71 -0.92
N ARG A 85 -18.33 -7.09 -0.66
CA ARG A 85 -17.22 -6.97 -1.60
C ARG A 85 -15.99 -7.64 -1.03
N ARG A 86 -15.56 -8.74 -1.64
CA ARG A 86 -14.44 -9.55 -1.13
C ARG A 86 -13.08 -9.16 -1.72
N ASP A 87 -13.10 -8.45 -2.81
CA ASP A 87 -11.98 -8.14 -3.69
C ASP A 87 -11.44 -6.71 -3.53
N HIS A 88 -12.09 -5.90 -2.69
CA HIS A 88 -11.70 -4.51 -2.48
C HIS A 88 -11.51 -4.20 -1.00
N PHE A 89 -10.30 -3.75 -0.67
CA PHE A 89 -9.90 -3.34 0.67
C PHE A 89 -9.54 -1.86 0.67
N VAL A 90 -9.84 -1.18 1.76
CA VAL A 90 -9.38 0.18 2.03
C VAL A 90 -8.52 0.12 3.30
N LEU A 91 -7.33 0.67 3.22
CA LEU A 91 -6.38 0.75 4.32
C LEU A 91 -6.34 2.20 4.81
N ALA A 92 -6.37 2.39 6.11
CA ALA A 92 -6.09 3.67 6.75
C ALA A 92 -4.91 3.49 7.70
N PHE A 93 -3.93 4.38 7.57
CA PHE A 93 -2.71 4.36 8.36
C PHE A 93 -2.74 5.49 9.39
N SER A 94 -1.90 5.38 10.42
CA SER A 94 -1.62 6.51 11.30
C SER A 94 -1.04 7.70 10.52
N ASN A 95 -1.15 8.89 11.09
CA ASN A 95 -0.58 10.09 10.48
C ASN A 95 0.96 10.09 10.48
N ASN A 96 1.56 9.26 11.31
CA ASN A 96 3.01 9.04 11.34
C ASN A 96 3.28 7.64 10.84
N ILE A 97 4.08 7.53 9.80
CA ILE A 97 4.57 6.26 9.27
C ILE A 97 6.07 6.37 9.07
N LYS A 98 6.75 5.23 9.04
CA LYS A 98 8.16 5.16 8.71
C LYS A 98 8.34 4.25 7.51
N ILE A 99 9.05 4.71 6.51
CA ILE A 99 9.34 3.96 5.28
C ILE A 99 10.84 4.01 5.04
N VAL A 100 11.47 2.84 5.02
CA VAL A 100 12.92 2.68 4.78
C VAL A 100 13.74 3.63 5.67
N GLY A 101 13.38 3.69 6.97
CA GLY A 101 14.06 4.52 7.96
C GLY A 101 13.69 6.01 7.97
N GLN A 102 12.91 6.49 7.00
CA GLN A 102 12.45 7.88 6.92
C GLN A 102 11.12 8.04 7.66
N ASN A 103 11.05 8.97 8.61
CA ASN A 103 9.78 9.34 9.23
C ASN A 103 8.97 10.24 8.30
N ILE A 104 7.73 9.88 8.09
CA ILE A 104 6.81 10.60 7.22
C ILE A 104 5.58 10.98 8.04
N LYS A 105 5.33 12.27 8.16
CA LYS A 105 4.10 12.80 8.75
C LYS A 105 3.11 13.15 7.66
N THR A 106 1.85 12.75 7.84
CA THR A 106 0.82 12.96 6.82
C THR A 106 -0.49 13.38 7.49
N SER A 107 -1.40 13.93 6.69
CA SER A 107 -2.83 13.92 6.98
C SER A 107 -3.56 13.06 5.96
N GLN A 108 -4.64 12.38 6.33
CA GLN A 108 -5.46 11.54 5.44
C GLN A 108 -4.65 10.47 4.68
N ASN A 109 -3.91 9.67 5.42
CA ASN A 109 -3.09 8.60 4.87
C ASN A 109 -3.93 7.32 4.66
N ARG A 110 -4.14 6.94 3.41
CA ARG A 110 -4.95 5.78 3.06
C ARG A 110 -4.47 5.08 1.79
N ALA A 111 -4.80 3.80 1.68
CA ALA A 111 -4.62 3.06 0.44
C ALA A 111 -5.88 2.26 0.08
N SER A 112 -6.00 1.90 -1.17
CA SER A 112 -7.02 1.02 -1.72
C SER A 112 -6.33 -0.15 -2.40
N ILE A 113 -6.75 -1.38 -2.08
CA ILE A 113 -6.24 -2.60 -2.70
C ILE A 113 -7.39 -3.29 -3.43
N VAL A 114 -7.16 -3.60 -4.69
CA VAL A 114 -8.06 -4.42 -5.50
C VAL A 114 -7.37 -5.76 -5.77
N ARG A 115 -8.09 -6.85 -5.48
CA ARG A 115 -7.64 -8.24 -5.70
C ARG A 115 -8.51 -8.91 -6.75
N GLN A 116 -7.94 -9.87 -7.44
CA GLN A 116 -8.68 -10.78 -8.30
C GLN A 116 -8.24 -12.21 -7.95
N GLU A 117 -9.21 -13.07 -7.67
CA GLU A 117 -9.03 -14.47 -7.24
C GLU A 117 -8.19 -14.62 -5.96
N ASN A 118 -7.13 -14.16 -5.69
CA ASN A 118 -6.34 -14.02 -4.46
C ASN A 118 -5.12 -13.11 -4.69
N ASP A 119 -4.91 -12.68 -5.94
CA ASP A 119 -3.76 -11.86 -6.29
C ASP A 119 -4.10 -10.38 -6.22
N VAL A 120 -3.15 -9.58 -5.75
CA VAL A 120 -3.24 -8.12 -5.77
C VAL A 120 -3.04 -7.65 -7.20
N GLN A 121 -4.04 -6.93 -7.73
CA GLN A 121 -4.01 -6.36 -9.07
C GLN A 121 -3.62 -4.89 -9.07
N ARG A 122 -4.06 -4.18 -8.06
CA ARG A 122 -3.83 -2.74 -7.95
C ARG A 122 -3.81 -2.29 -6.52
N VAL A 123 -2.82 -1.47 -6.20
CA VAL A 123 -2.75 -0.70 -4.96
C VAL A 123 -2.73 0.77 -5.33
N VAL A 124 -3.54 1.59 -4.69
CA VAL A 124 -3.49 3.06 -4.82
C VAL A 124 -3.36 3.63 -3.42
N TRP A 125 -2.23 4.26 -3.13
CA TRP A 125 -1.99 5.00 -1.90
C TRP A 125 -2.15 6.49 -2.15
N GLU A 126 -2.76 7.20 -1.21
CA GLU A 126 -2.97 8.64 -1.22
C GLU A 126 -2.68 9.22 0.16
N ALA A 127 -1.98 10.34 0.19
CA ALA A 127 -1.78 11.11 1.40
C ALA A 127 -1.76 12.62 1.10
N ASN A 128 -2.14 13.42 2.09
CA ASN A 128 -2.07 14.87 2.06
C ASN A 128 -1.09 15.38 3.11
N ASP A 129 -0.60 16.61 2.90
CA ASP A 129 0.27 17.34 3.83
C ASP A 129 1.44 16.49 4.33
N ILE A 130 2.15 15.85 3.39
CA ILE A 130 3.27 14.96 3.65
C ILE A 130 4.47 15.81 4.07
N ALA A 131 5.06 15.50 5.21
CA ALA A 131 6.30 16.13 5.68
C ALA A 131 7.35 15.05 5.94
N LEU A 132 8.54 15.26 5.39
CA LEU A 132 9.72 14.38 5.50
C LEU A 132 10.72 14.96 6.51
N ASP A 133 11.56 14.10 7.09
CA ASP A 133 12.56 14.52 8.09
C ASP A 133 13.61 15.49 7.53
N ASN A 134 13.87 15.46 6.22
CA ASN A 134 14.80 16.36 5.56
C ASN A 134 14.24 17.78 5.30
N GLY A 135 13.04 18.09 5.81
CA GLY A 135 12.37 19.38 5.65
C GLY A 135 11.61 19.55 4.33
N ALA A 136 11.56 18.51 3.49
CA ALA A 136 10.69 18.52 2.32
C ALA A 136 9.22 18.32 2.72
N THR A 137 8.33 19.04 2.06
CA THR A 137 6.88 18.91 2.23
C THR A 137 6.19 18.73 0.88
N ILE A 138 5.10 17.95 0.86
CA ILE A 138 4.32 17.67 -0.34
C ILE A 138 2.85 17.84 0.03
N LYS A 139 2.14 18.68 -0.71
CA LYS A 139 0.73 18.96 -0.42
C LYS A 139 -0.14 17.74 -0.63
N ARG A 140 0.10 16.99 -1.71
CA ARG A 140 -0.61 15.75 -2.02
C ARG A 140 0.31 14.77 -2.73
N GLY A 141 0.31 13.52 -2.27
CA GLY A 141 0.97 12.40 -2.92
C GLY A 141 -0.03 11.31 -3.29
N GLN A 142 0.15 10.71 -4.46
CA GLN A 142 -0.56 9.52 -4.90
C GLN A 142 0.44 8.55 -5.53
N LEU A 143 0.41 7.30 -5.08
CA LEU A 143 1.16 6.19 -5.67
C LEU A 143 0.17 5.12 -6.13
N ALA A 144 0.17 4.79 -7.41
CA ALA A 144 -0.56 3.65 -7.92
C ALA A 144 0.43 2.56 -8.35
N ILE A 145 0.21 1.34 -7.86
CA ILE A 145 0.96 0.14 -8.23
C ILE A 145 -0.01 -0.77 -8.99
N ILE A 146 0.35 -1.14 -10.18
CA ILE A 146 -0.43 -2.05 -11.03
C ILE A 146 0.38 -3.32 -11.23
N VAL A 147 -0.22 -4.46 -10.88
CA VAL A 147 0.33 -5.79 -11.04
C VAL A 147 -0.61 -6.56 -11.95
N PRO A 148 -0.39 -6.59 -13.28
CA PRO A 148 -1.26 -7.31 -14.19
C PRO A 148 -1.19 -8.83 -13.93
N PRO A 149 -2.30 -9.57 -14.04
CA PRO A 149 -2.31 -10.99 -13.81
C PRO A 149 -1.42 -11.71 -14.84
N ASN A 150 -0.58 -12.61 -14.35
CA ASN A 150 0.35 -13.41 -15.16
C ASN A 150 1.35 -12.60 -16.00
N ASP A 151 1.55 -11.32 -15.72
CA ASP A 151 2.55 -10.49 -16.35
C ASP A 151 3.80 -10.36 -15.48
N ARG A 152 4.92 -10.12 -16.12
CA ARG A 152 6.22 -9.91 -15.48
C ARG A 152 6.54 -8.41 -15.27
N GLU A 153 5.68 -7.52 -15.75
CA GLU A 153 5.85 -6.07 -15.61
C GLU A 153 4.95 -5.54 -14.49
N ILE A 154 5.56 -4.89 -13.50
CA ILE A 154 4.87 -4.10 -12.48
C ILE A 154 5.02 -2.63 -12.88
N THR A 155 3.92 -1.90 -12.90
CA THR A 155 3.96 -0.46 -13.18
C THR A 155 3.60 0.35 -11.94
N LEU A 156 4.45 1.31 -11.57
CA LEU A 156 4.22 2.28 -10.51
C LEU A 156 4.03 3.66 -11.13
N TYR A 157 3.00 4.37 -10.70
CA TYR A 157 2.75 5.77 -11.04
C TYR A 157 2.78 6.58 -9.76
N LEU A 158 3.74 7.49 -9.65
CA LEU A 158 3.85 8.46 -8.57
C LEU A 158 3.45 9.84 -9.09
N GLN A 159 2.49 10.47 -8.42
CA GLN A 159 2.09 11.85 -8.68
C GLN A 159 2.18 12.65 -7.40
N LEU A 160 2.88 13.77 -7.45
CA LEU A 160 3.10 14.67 -6.32
C LEU A 160 2.71 16.08 -6.73
N SER A 161 2.13 16.85 -5.82
CA SER A 161 1.79 18.25 -6.06
C SER A 161 2.34 19.16 -4.95
N GLU A 162 2.73 20.36 -5.33
CA GLU A 162 3.27 21.39 -4.45
C GLU A 162 4.39 20.84 -3.53
N ILE A 163 5.50 20.47 -4.15
CA ILE A 163 6.69 20.02 -3.44
C ILE A 163 7.47 21.26 -3.01
N ALA A 164 7.66 21.41 -1.71
CA ALA A 164 8.41 22.51 -1.13
C ALA A 164 9.62 22.01 -0.32
N GLN A 165 10.70 22.76 -0.33
CA GLN A 165 11.87 22.57 0.49
C GLN A 165 12.08 23.80 1.36
N ASN A 166 12.15 23.63 2.68
CA ASN A 166 12.31 24.74 3.64
C ASN A 166 11.24 25.84 3.44
N GLY A 167 10.01 25.47 3.13
CA GLY A 167 8.87 26.38 2.93
C GLY A 167 8.81 27.07 1.56
N MET A 168 9.73 26.82 0.65
CA MET A 168 9.70 27.34 -0.71
C MET A 168 9.28 26.25 -1.69
N VAL A 169 8.25 26.51 -2.52
CA VAL A 169 7.81 25.57 -3.55
C VAL A 169 8.90 25.45 -4.62
N VAL A 170 9.40 24.24 -4.81
CA VAL A 170 10.46 23.92 -5.79
C VAL A 170 9.89 23.22 -7.02
N HIS A 171 8.76 22.48 -6.86
CA HIS A 171 8.03 21.87 -7.96
C HIS A 171 6.53 21.98 -7.71
N GLU A 172 5.76 22.46 -8.66
CA GLU A 172 4.31 22.53 -8.56
C GLU A 172 3.67 21.14 -8.74
N ASN A 173 4.17 20.37 -9.70
CA ASN A 173 3.70 19.01 -9.99
C ASN A 173 4.88 18.15 -10.44
N ALA A 174 4.85 16.88 -10.01
CA ALA A 174 5.78 15.88 -10.48
C ALA A 174 5.04 14.58 -10.77
N LYS A 175 5.35 13.95 -11.91
CA LYS A 175 4.84 12.64 -12.28
C LYS A 175 6.01 11.74 -12.64
N ILE A 176 6.03 10.56 -12.05
CA ILE A 176 7.04 9.55 -12.29
C ILE A 176 6.35 8.24 -12.58
N GLN A 177 6.75 7.59 -13.66
CA GLN A 177 6.36 6.22 -13.98
C GLN A 177 7.57 5.32 -13.83
N ILE A 178 7.41 4.22 -13.12
CA ILE A 178 8.42 3.18 -12.97
C ILE A 178 7.83 1.87 -13.50
N LYS A 179 8.47 1.29 -14.50
CA LYS A 179 8.14 -0.04 -15.00
C LYS A 179 9.23 -1.00 -14.55
N VAL A 180 8.86 -1.98 -13.74
CA VAL A 180 9.76 -3.00 -13.20
C VAL A 180 9.53 -4.29 -13.96
N LEU A 181 10.57 -4.79 -14.62
CA LEU A 181 10.55 -6.08 -15.29
C LEU A 181 11.09 -7.16 -14.35
N MET A 182 10.34 -8.23 -14.20
CA MET A 182 10.62 -9.37 -13.34
C MET A 182 10.97 -10.62 -14.17
N GLN A 183 11.62 -11.61 -13.56
CA GLN A 183 11.89 -12.92 -14.18
C GLN A 183 10.59 -13.72 -14.42
N SER A 184 9.64 -13.62 -13.48
CA SER A 184 8.31 -14.23 -13.54
C SER A 184 7.27 -13.24 -12.99
N ALA A 185 5.99 -13.53 -13.16
CA ALA A 185 4.93 -12.81 -12.47
C ALA A 185 5.18 -12.85 -10.95
N PRO A 186 5.06 -11.71 -10.24
CA PRO A 186 5.27 -11.67 -8.79
C PRO A 186 4.20 -12.46 -8.06
N ASP A 187 4.60 -13.22 -7.04
CA ASP A 187 3.65 -13.89 -6.14
C ASP A 187 3.11 -12.88 -5.12
N THR A 188 1.84 -12.53 -5.26
CA THR A 188 1.14 -11.57 -4.38
C THR A 188 0.23 -12.27 -3.37
N SER A 189 0.32 -13.59 -3.24
CA SER A 189 -0.53 -14.38 -2.32
C SER A 189 -0.30 -14.03 -0.84
N THR A 190 0.94 -13.69 -0.48
CA THR A 190 1.31 -13.15 0.83
C THR A 190 2.23 -11.95 0.67
N LEU A 191 2.35 -11.13 1.73
CA LEU A 191 3.29 -10.00 1.74
C LEU A 191 4.74 -10.48 1.61
N ALA A 192 5.10 -11.55 2.31
CA ALA A 192 6.44 -12.15 2.26
C ALA A 192 6.80 -12.63 0.86
N ASN A 193 5.90 -13.35 0.20
CA ASN A 193 6.11 -13.83 -1.16
C ASN A 193 6.28 -12.67 -2.14
N PHE A 194 5.50 -11.60 -1.97
CA PHE A 194 5.63 -10.41 -2.82
C PHE A 194 7.01 -9.75 -2.66
N VAL A 195 7.45 -9.52 -1.42
CA VAL A 195 8.78 -8.95 -1.12
C VAL A 195 9.88 -9.84 -1.69
N THR A 196 9.84 -11.15 -1.44
CA THR A 196 10.81 -12.11 -1.97
C THR A 196 10.82 -12.13 -3.50
N SER A 197 9.64 -12.06 -4.14
CA SER A 197 9.55 -11.98 -5.60
C SER A 197 10.23 -10.74 -6.15
N LEU A 198 10.07 -9.57 -5.50
CA LEU A 198 10.75 -8.34 -5.89
C LEU A 198 12.28 -8.45 -5.75
N GLU A 199 12.76 -9.02 -4.64
CA GLU A 199 14.20 -9.15 -4.36
C GLU A 199 14.89 -10.13 -5.31
N THR A 200 14.28 -11.28 -5.56
CA THR A 200 14.90 -12.38 -6.33
C THR A 200 14.60 -12.33 -7.82
N GLY A 201 13.46 -11.77 -8.19
CA GLY A 201 12.94 -11.75 -9.55
C GLY A 201 13.24 -10.48 -10.35
N PHE A 202 13.84 -9.44 -9.74
CA PHE A 202 14.14 -8.19 -10.44
C PHE A 202 15.12 -8.38 -11.60
N ILE A 203 14.76 -7.88 -12.78
CA ILE A 203 15.65 -7.84 -13.96
C ILE A 203 16.12 -6.41 -14.22
N SER A 204 15.16 -5.49 -14.36
CA SER A 204 15.44 -4.08 -14.66
C SER A 204 14.26 -3.19 -14.27
N ALA A 205 14.50 -1.91 -14.13
CA ALA A 205 13.46 -0.91 -14.02
C ALA A 205 13.70 0.22 -15.02
N GLN A 206 12.62 0.70 -15.61
CA GLN A 206 12.62 1.90 -16.45
C GLN A 206 11.88 2.99 -15.69
N ILE A 207 12.55 4.12 -15.47
CA ILE A 207 11.97 5.31 -14.85
C ILE A 207 11.78 6.35 -15.93
N SER A 208 10.60 6.93 -16.01
CA SER A 208 10.25 7.95 -16.98
C SER A 208 9.36 9.03 -16.35
N ASN A 209 9.40 10.22 -16.94
CA ASN A 209 8.42 11.25 -16.68
C ASN A 209 7.34 11.16 -17.77
N PRO A 210 6.05 10.87 -17.45
CA PRO A 210 4.99 10.78 -18.45
C PRO A 210 4.74 12.10 -19.21
N ASP A 211 5.09 13.24 -18.61
CA ASP A 211 4.94 14.56 -19.21
C ASP A 211 6.18 14.99 -20.04
N ASP A 212 7.30 14.25 -19.93
CA ASP A 212 8.56 14.47 -20.67
C ASP A 212 9.14 13.12 -21.11
N PRO A 213 8.74 12.61 -22.30
CA PRO A 213 9.15 11.29 -22.78
C PRO A 213 10.65 11.13 -23.05
N GLU A 214 11.41 12.24 -23.15
CA GLU A 214 12.86 12.19 -23.32
C GLU A 214 13.59 11.90 -22.01
N GLN A 215 12.93 12.11 -20.87
CA GLN A 215 13.46 11.88 -19.54
C GLN A 215 13.26 10.40 -19.13
N ILE A 216 14.08 9.52 -19.69
CA ILE A 216 14.04 8.08 -19.44
C ILE A 216 15.37 7.61 -18.85
N LYS A 217 15.32 6.81 -17.78
CA LYS A 217 16.48 6.10 -17.23
C LYS A 217 16.20 4.63 -17.02
N GLN A 218 17.12 3.79 -17.43
CA GLN A 218 17.11 2.36 -17.15
C GLN A 218 18.01 2.03 -15.95
N LEU A 219 17.52 1.17 -15.07
CA LEU A 219 18.22 0.61 -13.92
C LEU A 219 18.32 -0.90 -14.11
N THR A 220 19.53 -1.42 -13.97
CA THR A 220 19.83 -2.85 -14.02
C THR A 220 20.11 -3.44 -12.64
N GLU A 221 20.22 -2.58 -11.61
CA GLU A 221 20.44 -2.97 -10.23
C GLU A 221 19.46 -2.24 -9.30
N PHE A 222 18.75 -3.00 -8.48
CA PHE A 222 17.73 -2.47 -7.55
C PHE A 222 18.32 -1.51 -6.50
N ARG A 223 19.61 -1.61 -6.18
CA ARG A 223 20.29 -0.83 -5.14
C ARG A 223 20.92 0.48 -5.64
N ASN A 224 20.88 0.79 -6.93
CA ASN A 224 21.58 1.97 -7.46
C ASN A 224 20.66 3.21 -7.50
N ILE A 225 20.14 3.62 -6.34
CA ILE A 225 19.27 4.80 -6.18
C ILE A 225 20.03 6.11 -6.47
N GLY A 226 21.34 6.19 -6.14
CA GLY A 226 22.15 7.40 -6.31
C GLY A 226 22.22 7.94 -7.75
N GLY A 227 22.12 7.05 -8.75
CA GLY A 227 22.08 7.47 -10.15
C GLY A 227 20.71 7.99 -10.63
N ILE A 228 19.63 7.82 -9.84
CA ILE A 228 18.28 8.26 -10.20
C ILE A 228 18.11 9.76 -9.90
N THR A 229 18.63 10.22 -8.78
CA THR A 229 18.43 11.59 -8.30
C THR A 229 18.98 12.65 -9.26
N SER A 230 20.06 12.33 -9.98
CA SER A 230 20.63 13.24 -10.97
C SER A 230 19.76 13.43 -12.22
N HIS A 231 18.91 12.45 -12.55
CA HIS A 231 18.01 12.49 -13.70
C HIS A 231 16.61 13.02 -13.37
N PHE A 232 16.21 12.88 -12.13
CA PHE A 232 14.91 13.34 -11.64
C PHE A 232 15.12 14.25 -10.43
N PRO A 233 15.26 15.58 -10.65
CA PRO A 233 15.55 16.55 -9.58
C PRO A 233 14.54 16.49 -8.43
N VAL A 234 13.29 16.14 -8.73
CA VAL A 234 12.25 15.94 -7.72
C VAL A 234 12.60 14.83 -6.74
N LEU A 235 13.22 13.73 -7.20
CA LEU A 235 13.67 12.65 -6.33
C LEU A 235 14.87 13.07 -5.48
N ALA A 236 15.75 13.95 -5.99
CA ALA A 236 16.83 14.52 -5.20
C ALA A 236 16.29 15.33 -4.01
N THR A 237 15.21 16.10 -4.21
CA THR A 237 14.56 16.86 -3.14
C THR A 237 13.94 15.94 -2.07
N LEU A 238 13.46 14.76 -2.46
CA LEU A 238 12.79 13.84 -1.54
C LEU A 238 13.74 12.89 -0.81
N LEU A 239 14.91 12.58 -1.39
CA LEU A 239 15.83 11.54 -0.90
C LEU A 239 17.11 12.10 -0.23
N ASN A 240 17.39 13.39 -0.36
CA ASN A 240 18.49 14.08 0.31
C ASN A 240 17.99 14.91 1.48
#